data_8610b5dfe632dcbfcfc56ed049cc43d8
#
_entry.id   8610b5dfe632dcbfcfc56ed049cc43d8
#
_cell.length_a   1.000
_cell.length_b   1.000
_cell.length_c   1.000
_cell.angle_alpha   90.00
_cell.angle_beta   90.00
_cell.angle_gamma   90.00
#
_symmetry.space_group_name_H-M   'P 1'
#
loop_
_entity.id
_entity.type
_entity.pdbx_description
1 polymer ?
#
loop_
_entity_poly.entity_id
_entity_poly.type
_entity_poly.pdbx_seq_one_letter_code
_entity_poly.pdbx_strand_id
1 'polypeptide(L)'
;MGIDVGTSGCKVVAFTEDGEILASGYEEYPFLTPRSGWLELDPEKIWGAVINSLKKVVNKIGDTIDAIGVNSHGETLIPLGSDGRALYQAIANFDTRAEGYVSMGCIP
;
A
#
# COMPACT_ATOMS: atom_id res chain seq x y z
N MET A 1 7.21 -15.63 2.67
CA MET A 1 7.45 -14.23 2.27
C MET A 1 6.37 -13.32 2.85
N GLY A 2 6.73 -12.20 3.42
CA GLY A 2 5.81 -11.16 3.88
C GLY A 2 5.84 -9.94 2.96
N ILE A 3 4.66 -9.38 2.67
CA ILE A 3 4.48 -8.14 1.91
C ILE A 3 3.72 -7.18 2.81
N ASP A 4 4.31 -6.03 3.13
CA ASP A 4 3.68 -4.97 3.90
C ASP A 4 3.50 -3.73 3.03
N VAL A 5 2.24 -3.43 2.70
CA VAL A 5 1.84 -2.25 1.94
C VAL A 5 1.50 -1.15 2.94
N GLY A 6 2.52 -0.44 3.38
CA GLY A 6 2.39 0.59 4.42
C GLY A 6 1.90 1.94 3.88
N THR A 7 1.83 2.93 4.77
CA THR A 7 1.34 4.27 4.44
C THR A 7 2.29 5.04 3.51
N SER A 8 3.59 4.83 3.61
CA SER A 8 4.63 5.58 2.88
C SER A 8 5.45 4.74 1.93
N GLY A 9 5.24 3.43 1.88
CA GLY A 9 6.01 2.53 1.03
C GLY A 9 5.63 1.07 1.23
N CYS A 10 6.11 0.23 0.34
CA CYS A 10 5.95 -1.22 0.40
C CYS A 10 7.25 -1.89 0.83
N LYS A 11 7.18 -2.78 1.82
CA LYS A 11 8.29 -3.63 2.25
C LYS A 11 7.98 -5.09 1.96
N VAL A 12 8.94 -5.79 1.38
CA VAL A 12 8.88 -7.23 1.13
C VAL A 12 10.04 -7.90 1.84
N VAL A 13 9.77 -9.00 2.54
CA VAL A 13 10.79 -9.79 3.24
C VAL A 13 10.59 -11.28 2.93
N ALA A 14 11.65 -11.92 2.46
CA ALA A 14 11.71 -13.39 2.37
C ALA A 14 12.44 -13.92 3.60
N PHE A 15 11.91 -14.97 4.19
CA PHE A 15 12.49 -15.64 5.35
C PHE A 15 12.22 -17.15 5.30
N THR A 16 13.06 -17.90 6.01
CA THR A 16 12.90 -19.34 6.18
C THR A 16 11.76 -19.66 7.15
N GLU A 17 11.37 -20.93 7.27
CA GLU A 17 10.41 -21.41 8.27
C GLU A 17 10.87 -21.10 9.71
N ASP A 18 12.19 -21.08 9.93
CA ASP A 18 12.79 -20.77 11.25
C ASP A 18 12.89 -19.26 11.52
N GLY A 19 12.46 -18.41 10.57
CA GLY A 19 12.43 -16.95 10.72
C GLY A 19 13.73 -16.24 10.33
N GLU A 20 14.68 -16.94 9.71
CA GLU A 20 15.90 -16.31 9.18
C GLU A 20 15.58 -15.46 7.93
N ILE A 21 16.01 -14.18 7.92
CA ILE A 21 15.79 -13.30 6.78
C ILE A 21 16.76 -13.61 5.66
N LEU A 22 16.23 -14.02 4.52
CA LEU A 22 17.00 -14.32 3.31
C LEU A 22 17.24 -13.06 2.45
N ALA A 23 16.22 -12.24 2.30
CA ALA A 23 16.30 -10.99 1.54
C ALA A 23 15.19 -10.02 1.94
N SER A 24 15.44 -8.73 1.73
CA SER A 24 14.42 -7.70 1.86
C SER A 24 14.49 -6.68 0.74
N GLY A 25 13.36 -6.08 0.41
CA GLY A 25 13.20 -4.99 -0.54
C GLY A 25 12.23 -3.95 0.01
N TYR A 26 12.48 -2.70 -0.28
CA TYR A 26 11.64 -1.58 0.10
C TYR A 26 11.55 -0.58 -1.04
N GLU A 27 10.38 0.03 -1.21
CA GLU A 27 10.14 1.10 -2.16
C GLU A 27 9.12 2.07 -1.60
N GLU A 28 9.44 3.35 -1.65
CA GLU A 28 8.58 4.43 -1.20
C GLU A 28 7.63 4.89 -2.32
N TYR A 29 6.51 5.45 -1.94
CA TYR A 29 5.62 6.20 -2.80
C TYR A 29 5.20 7.52 -2.11
N PRO A 30 5.18 8.64 -2.85
CA PRO A 30 4.88 9.94 -2.28
C PRO A 30 3.38 10.10 -2.05
N PHE A 31 3.02 10.85 -1.01
CA PHE A 31 1.69 11.42 -0.88
C PHE A 31 1.44 12.53 -1.91
N LEU A 32 0.20 12.61 -2.36
CA LEU A 32 -0.32 13.71 -3.13
C LEU A 32 -1.16 14.59 -2.21
N THR A 33 -0.89 15.90 -2.23
CA THR A 33 -1.61 16.88 -1.42
C THR A 33 -2.21 17.95 -2.34
N PRO A 34 -3.25 17.63 -3.13
CA PRO A 34 -3.79 18.54 -4.14
C PRO A 34 -4.45 19.78 -3.53
N ARG A 35 -4.87 19.69 -2.28
CA ARG A 35 -5.45 20.81 -1.48
C ARG A 35 -5.07 20.64 -0.01
N SER A 36 -5.20 21.73 0.76
CA SER A 36 -5.01 21.67 2.21
C SER A 36 -5.98 20.66 2.84
N GLY A 37 -5.47 19.77 3.70
CA GLY A 37 -6.22 18.71 4.34
C GLY A 37 -6.52 17.47 3.47
N TRP A 38 -6.19 17.52 2.18
CA TRP A 38 -6.34 16.38 1.29
C TRP A 38 -5.05 15.57 1.24
N LEU A 39 -5.19 14.27 1.46
CA LEU A 39 -4.06 13.36 1.46
C LEU A 39 -4.39 12.13 0.63
N GLU A 40 -3.74 12.00 -0.50
CA GLU A 40 -4.02 10.98 -1.51
C GLU A 40 -2.77 10.18 -1.85
N LEU A 41 -2.97 8.98 -2.36
CA LEU A 41 -1.93 8.12 -2.91
C LEU A 41 -2.33 7.66 -4.32
N ASP A 42 -1.36 7.60 -5.21
CA ASP A 42 -1.58 7.07 -6.56
C ASP A 42 -1.59 5.52 -6.51
N PRO A 43 -2.71 4.86 -6.85
CA PRO A 43 -2.81 3.40 -6.86
C PRO A 43 -1.76 2.73 -7.75
N GLU A 44 -1.41 3.34 -8.88
CA GLU A 44 -0.40 2.80 -9.80
C GLU A 44 1.02 2.87 -9.19
N LYS A 45 1.30 3.91 -8.40
CA LYS A 45 2.57 4.03 -7.66
C LYS A 45 2.65 3.01 -6.54
N ILE A 46 1.55 2.78 -5.80
CA ILE A 46 1.48 1.72 -4.79
C ILE A 46 1.77 0.37 -5.44
N TRP A 47 1.07 0.04 -6.53
CA TRP A 47 1.25 -1.22 -7.23
C TRP A 47 2.67 -1.38 -7.79
N GLY A 48 3.21 -0.32 -8.39
CA GLY A 48 4.59 -0.29 -8.88
C GLY A 48 5.60 -0.59 -7.78
N ALA A 49 5.42 0.00 -6.59
CA ALA A 49 6.29 -0.24 -5.43
C ALA A 49 6.22 -1.70 -4.94
N VAL A 50 5.02 -2.30 -4.93
CA VAL A 50 4.85 -3.72 -4.60
C VAL A 50 5.64 -4.60 -5.57
N ILE A 51 5.45 -4.40 -6.88
CA ILE A 51 6.14 -5.19 -7.91
C ILE A 51 7.65 -5.01 -7.86
N ASN A 52 8.12 -3.77 -7.69
CA ASN A 52 9.55 -3.49 -7.62
C ASN A 52 10.19 -4.10 -6.37
N SER A 53 9.54 -4.01 -5.22
CA SER A 53 10.01 -4.62 -3.98
C SER A 53 10.05 -6.14 -4.07
N LEU A 54 9.03 -6.76 -4.67
CA LEU A 54 8.99 -8.19 -4.96
C LEU A 54 10.16 -8.62 -5.85
N LYS A 55 10.38 -7.93 -6.97
CA LYS A 55 11.48 -8.22 -7.89
C LYS A 55 12.84 -8.14 -7.21
N LYS A 56 13.06 -7.12 -6.35
CA LYS A 56 14.30 -6.98 -5.57
C LYS A 56 14.57 -8.20 -4.70
N VAL A 57 13.54 -8.77 -4.07
CA VAL A 57 13.66 -9.91 -3.18
C VAL A 57 13.83 -11.21 -3.97
N VAL A 58 12.94 -11.48 -4.93
CA VAL A 58 12.96 -12.72 -5.72
C VAL A 58 14.29 -12.90 -6.47
N ASN A 59 14.82 -11.82 -7.05
CA ASN A 59 16.10 -11.86 -7.75
C ASN A 59 17.30 -12.21 -6.83
N LYS A 60 17.17 -11.93 -5.52
CA LYS A 60 18.24 -12.23 -4.56
C LYS A 60 18.19 -13.66 -4.03
N ILE A 61 16.99 -14.20 -3.82
CA ILE A 61 16.85 -15.54 -3.22
C ILE A 61 17.04 -16.67 -4.24
N GLY A 62 16.66 -16.47 -5.51
CA GLY A 62 16.83 -17.46 -6.58
C GLY A 62 16.14 -18.80 -6.34
N ASP A 63 15.16 -18.85 -5.43
CA ASP A 63 14.47 -20.05 -4.99
C ASP A 63 12.95 -19.86 -5.05
N THR A 64 12.20 -20.92 -4.80
CA THR A 64 10.73 -20.92 -4.76
C THR A 64 10.19 -20.26 -3.50
N ILE A 65 9.00 -19.68 -3.62
CA ILE A 65 8.25 -19.13 -2.49
C ILE A 65 7.06 -20.04 -2.20
N ASP A 66 7.05 -20.66 -1.04
CA ASP A 66 5.99 -21.61 -0.65
C ASP A 66 4.73 -20.93 -0.17
N ALA A 67 4.87 -19.76 0.49
CA ALA A 67 3.73 -19.01 1.03
C ALA A 67 3.99 -17.50 1.00
N ILE A 68 2.90 -16.74 0.83
CA ILE A 68 2.91 -15.28 0.88
C ILE A 68 1.86 -14.81 1.89
N GLY A 69 2.28 -13.98 2.84
CA GLY A 69 1.39 -13.22 3.71
C GLY A 69 1.39 -11.74 3.30
N VAL A 70 0.21 -11.13 3.23
CA VAL A 70 0.06 -9.72 2.87
C VAL A 70 -0.54 -8.96 4.04
N ASN A 71 0.08 -7.85 4.39
CA ASN A 71 -0.46 -6.83 5.29
C ASN A 71 -0.58 -5.51 4.54
N SER A 72 -1.57 -4.71 4.90
CA SER A 72 -1.72 -3.36 4.36
C SER A 72 -2.20 -2.40 5.45
N HIS A 73 -1.91 -1.11 5.28
CA HIS A 73 -2.48 -0.08 6.13
C HIS A 73 -4.00 -0.04 5.97
N GLY A 74 -4.71 0.15 7.09
CA GLY A 74 -6.17 0.22 7.12
C GLY A 74 -6.72 1.57 6.69
N GLU A 75 -8.06 1.61 6.46
CA GLU A 75 -8.85 2.84 6.27
C GLU A 75 -8.46 3.70 5.05
N THR A 76 -7.69 3.16 4.11
CA THR A 76 -7.42 3.79 2.82
C THR A 76 -8.34 3.20 1.77
N LEU A 77 -9.10 4.05 1.10
CA LEU A 77 -10.13 3.65 0.15
C LEU A 77 -9.70 3.95 -1.28
N ILE A 78 -9.87 2.96 -2.16
CA ILE A 78 -9.67 3.11 -3.61
C ILE A 78 -10.99 2.78 -4.30
N PRO A 79 -11.69 3.75 -4.90
CA PRO A 79 -12.87 3.44 -5.69
C PRO A 79 -12.49 2.73 -6.98
N LEU A 80 -13.13 1.60 -7.26
CA LEU A 80 -12.87 0.80 -8.47
C LEU A 80 -14.05 0.83 -9.41
N GLY A 81 -13.77 0.86 -10.70
CA GLY A 81 -14.74 0.61 -11.74
C GLY A 81 -15.11 -0.87 -11.87
N SER A 82 -16.11 -1.18 -12.66
CA SER A 82 -16.54 -2.56 -12.95
C SER A 82 -15.46 -3.37 -13.67
N ASP A 83 -14.50 -2.72 -14.29
CA ASP A 83 -13.33 -3.31 -14.94
C ASP A 83 -12.13 -3.53 -13.98
N GLY A 84 -12.30 -3.20 -12.69
CA GLY A 84 -11.28 -3.31 -11.66
C GLY A 84 -10.23 -2.20 -11.67
N ARG A 85 -10.38 -1.18 -12.51
CA ARG A 85 -9.46 -0.03 -12.53
C ARG A 85 -9.84 0.98 -11.48
N ALA A 86 -8.82 1.64 -10.92
CA ALA A 86 -9.05 2.75 -10.00
C ALA A 86 -9.72 3.92 -10.74
N LEU A 87 -10.84 4.40 -10.19
CA LEU A 87 -11.58 5.55 -10.71
C LEU A 87 -11.03 6.87 -10.16
N TYR A 88 -10.32 6.81 -9.06
CA TYR A 88 -9.75 7.96 -8.38
C TYR A 88 -8.52 7.55 -7.57
N GLN A 89 -7.78 8.52 -7.06
CA GLN A 89 -6.66 8.30 -6.14
C GLN A 89 -7.12 7.58 -4.87
N ALA A 90 -6.22 6.86 -4.22
CA ALA A 90 -6.46 6.30 -2.90
C ALA A 90 -6.56 7.44 -1.89
N ILE A 91 -7.67 7.51 -1.15
CA ILE A 91 -7.87 8.50 -0.10
C ILE A 91 -7.30 7.93 1.19
N ALA A 92 -6.26 8.56 1.73
CA ALA A 92 -5.57 8.08 2.93
C ALA A 92 -6.42 8.33 4.19
N ASN A 93 -6.19 7.52 5.22
CA ASN A 93 -6.91 7.62 6.50
C ASN A 93 -6.65 8.92 7.28
N PHE A 94 -5.60 9.67 6.95
CA PHE A 94 -5.30 10.98 7.53
C PHE A 94 -5.91 12.15 6.75
N ASP A 95 -6.68 11.86 5.70
CA ASP A 95 -7.35 12.88 4.90
C ASP A 95 -8.48 13.53 5.70
N THR A 96 -8.48 14.85 5.77
CA THR A 96 -9.44 15.63 6.59
C THR A 96 -10.55 16.29 5.78
N ARG A 97 -10.68 15.94 4.48
CA ARG A 97 -11.71 16.54 3.60
C ARG A 97 -13.13 16.35 4.10
N ALA A 98 -13.39 15.30 4.88
CA ALA A 98 -14.72 14.98 5.41
C ALA A 98 -15.02 15.60 6.78
N GLU A 99 -14.08 16.30 7.44
CA GLU A 99 -14.29 16.88 8.78
C GLU A 99 -15.54 17.76 8.86
N GLY A 100 -15.78 18.58 7.84
CA GLY A 100 -16.98 19.45 7.79
C GLY A 100 -18.29 18.68 7.76
N TYR A 101 -18.31 17.46 7.21
CA TYR A 101 -19.50 16.61 7.16
C TYR A 101 -19.72 15.85 8.46
N VAL A 102 -18.66 15.44 9.13
CA VAL A 102 -18.73 14.75 10.43
C VAL A 102 -19.31 15.68 11.50
N SER A 103 -18.87 16.94 11.51
CA SER A 103 -19.37 17.97 12.45
C SER A 103 -20.84 18.36 12.22
N MET A 104 -21.39 18.10 11.02
CA MET A 104 -22.80 18.36 10.69
C MET A 104 -23.74 17.21 11.08
N GLY A 105 -23.24 16.13 11.71
CA GLY A 105 -24.05 15.00 12.15
C GLY A 105 -24.65 14.16 11.01
N CYS A 106 -24.05 14.22 9.81
CA CYS A 106 -24.53 13.50 8.63
C CYS A 106 -24.13 12.00 8.62
N ILE A 107 -23.47 11.53 9.66
CA ILE A 107 -23.20 10.09 9.87
C ILE A 107 -24.04 9.65 11.09
N PRO A 108 -25.00 8.74 10.91
CA PRO A 108 -25.79 8.22 12.01
C PRO A 108 -24.95 7.40 12.99
#